data_4cf1fb9d76126030a59c61e039c7b038
#
_entry.id   4cf1fb9d76126030a59c61e039c7b038
#
_cell.length_a   1.000
_cell.length_b   1.000
_cell.length_c   1.000
_cell.angle_alpha   90.00
_cell.angle_beta   90.00
_cell.angle_gamma   90.00
#
_symmetry.space_group_name_H-M   'P 1'
#
loop_
_entity.id
_entity.type
_entity.pdbx_description
1 polymer ?
#
loop_
_entity_poly.entity_id
_entity_poly.type
_entity_poly.pdbx_seq_one_letter_code
_entity_poly.pdbx_strand_id
1 'polypeptide(L)'
;HRFLIEQVCKAAAARGLASSVITFPVHPRKVMQPGFHPELLTTCDEKVALLAGTGVDYCVMLDFTLDLARLSAKQFMAALKQDYQVQALVIGYDHRFGHNRSEGFDDYVRYGRELGMEVILAQAYSTDAMTVSSSAVRRLLLEGNVSEAANCLGYHFFLNGTVVNGYHV
;
A
#
# COMPACT_ATOMS: atom_id res chain seq x y z
N HIS A 1 -3.38 -1.33 -7.18
CA HIS A 1 -3.80 -0.98 -5.79
C HIS A 1 -5.31 -0.68 -5.72
N ARG A 2 -5.91 0.08 -6.68
CA ARG A 2 -7.35 0.40 -6.67
C ARG A 2 -8.22 -0.86 -6.57
N PHE A 3 -7.92 -1.88 -7.38
CA PHE A 3 -8.62 -3.17 -7.33
C PHE A 3 -8.56 -3.84 -5.94
N LEU A 4 -7.41 -3.76 -5.25
CA LEU A 4 -7.27 -4.27 -3.88
C LEU A 4 -8.13 -3.44 -2.90
N ILE A 5 -8.11 -2.13 -3.01
CA ILE A 5 -8.90 -1.24 -2.14
C ILE A 5 -10.40 -1.46 -2.34
N GLU A 6 -10.87 -1.66 -3.56
CA GLU A 6 -12.26 -2.03 -3.85
C GLU A 6 -12.67 -3.34 -3.15
N GLN A 7 -11.78 -4.32 -3.09
CA GLN A 7 -12.04 -5.57 -2.34
C GLN A 7 -12.10 -5.31 -0.83
N VAL A 8 -11.25 -4.42 -0.30
CA VAL A 8 -11.31 -4.00 1.11
C VAL A 8 -12.65 -3.34 1.42
N CYS A 9 -13.08 -2.37 0.60
CA CYS A 9 -14.37 -1.69 0.78
C CYS A 9 -15.55 -2.67 0.72
N LYS A 10 -15.56 -3.59 -0.25
CA LYS A 10 -16.60 -4.64 -0.36
C LYS A 10 -16.60 -5.59 0.84
N ALA A 11 -15.42 -6.01 1.29
CA ALA A 11 -15.28 -6.90 2.44
C ALA A 11 -15.75 -6.23 3.74
N ALA A 12 -15.45 -4.94 3.92
CA ALA A 12 -15.90 -4.14 5.05
C ALA A 12 -17.43 -3.95 5.04
N ALA A 13 -18.01 -3.53 3.91
CA ALA A 13 -19.44 -3.35 3.76
C ALA A 13 -20.24 -4.64 4.05
N ALA A 14 -19.76 -5.79 3.56
CA ALA A 14 -20.41 -7.09 3.80
C ALA A 14 -20.40 -7.51 5.29
N ARG A 15 -19.58 -6.87 6.12
CA ARG A 15 -19.41 -7.15 7.56
C ARG A 15 -19.95 -6.04 8.46
N GLY A 16 -20.47 -4.96 7.90
CA GLY A 16 -20.87 -3.77 8.65
C GLY A 16 -19.68 -3.08 9.33
N LEU A 17 -18.50 -3.17 8.75
CA LEU A 17 -17.26 -2.56 9.24
C LEU A 17 -16.87 -1.36 8.38
N ALA A 18 -16.11 -0.45 8.97
CA ALA A 18 -15.45 0.60 8.21
C ALA A 18 -14.20 0.05 7.49
N SER A 19 -13.97 0.52 6.28
CA SER A 19 -12.80 0.17 5.47
C SER A 19 -11.60 1.07 5.83
N SER A 20 -10.40 0.48 5.88
CA SER A 20 -9.18 1.21 6.20
C SER A 20 -8.00 0.76 5.35
N VAL A 21 -7.17 1.71 4.94
CA VAL A 21 -5.85 1.45 4.35
C VAL A 21 -4.78 1.94 5.31
N ILE A 22 -3.84 1.07 5.63
CA ILE A 22 -2.64 1.44 6.40
C ILE A 22 -1.51 1.70 5.42
N THR A 23 -0.86 2.85 5.54
CA THR A 23 0.28 3.24 4.72
C THR A 23 1.33 3.95 5.56
N PHE A 24 2.52 4.16 4.99
CA PHE A 24 3.64 4.80 5.66
C PHE A 24 3.93 6.16 5.00
N PRO A 25 4.13 7.24 5.78
CA PRO A 25 4.54 8.54 5.23
C PRO A 25 5.93 8.47 4.59
N VAL A 26 6.83 7.69 5.20
CA VAL A 26 8.19 7.46 4.71
C VAL A 26 8.31 6.02 4.19
N HIS A 27 8.97 5.83 3.06
CA HIS A 27 9.19 4.50 2.49
C HIS A 27 10.00 3.62 3.48
N PRO A 28 9.52 2.41 3.85
CA PRO A 28 10.14 1.55 4.86
C PRO A 28 11.64 1.31 4.62
N ARG A 29 12.03 1.10 3.37
CA ARG A 29 13.43 0.86 3.02
C ARG A 29 14.33 2.07 3.29
N LYS A 30 13.79 3.31 3.25
CA LYS A 30 14.57 4.51 3.60
C LYS A 30 14.92 4.54 5.09
N VAL A 31 14.05 4.02 5.94
CA VAL A 31 14.28 3.90 7.39
C VAL A 31 15.30 2.79 7.69
N MET A 32 15.22 1.67 6.96
CA MET A 32 16.10 0.52 7.12
C MET A 32 17.49 0.75 6.53
N GLN A 33 17.61 1.60 5.51
CA GLN A 33 18.83 1.90 4.77
C GLN A 33 18.93 3.41 4.53
N PRO A 34 19.57 4.17 5.42
CA PRO A 34 19.62 5.65 5.36
C PRO A 34 20.11 6.24 4.04
N GLY A 35 20.97 5.53 3.30
CA GLY A 35 21.45 5.93 1.97
C GLY A 35 20.52 5.57 0.81
N PHE A 36 19.39 4.93 1.06
CA PHE A 36 18.45 4.55 0.01
C PHE A 36 17.52 5.71 -0.34
N HIS A 37 17.53 6.10 -1.60
CA HIS A 37 16.64 7.12 -2.16
C HIS A 37 15.62 6.45 -3.10
N PRO A 38 14.38 6.20 -2.63
CA PRO A 38 13.37 5.59 -3.48
C PRO A 38 12.88 6.59 -4.53
N GLU A 39 12.78 6.16 -5.76
CA GLU A 39 12.07 6.88 -6.82
C GLU A 39 10.57 6.67 -6.63
N LEU A 40 9.95 7.55 -5.86
CA LEU A 40 8.52 7.46 -5.56
C LEU A 40 7.69 7.97 -6.74
N LEU A 41 6.59 7.27 -7.06
CA LEU A 41 5.61 7.72 -8.07
C LEU A 41 4.66 8.79 -7.52
N THR A 42 4.58 8.91 -6.21
CA THR A 42 3.74 9.91 -5.53
C THR A 42 4.44 10.40 -4.27
N THR A 43 4.26 11.65 -3.93
CA THR A 43 4.54 12.18 -2.59
C THR A 43 3.54 11.60 -1.58
N CYS A 44 3.75 11.88 -0.29
CA CYS A 44 2.82 11.45 0.76
C CYS A 44 1.43 12.09 0.55
N ASP A 45 1.38 13.39 0.30
CA ASP A 45 0.14 14.15 0.13
C ASP A 45 -0.62 13.72 -1.12
N GLU A 46 0.07 13.51 -2.23
CA GLU A 46 -0.51 12.97 -3.47
C GLU A 46 -1.10 11.57 -3.25
N LYS A 47 -0.39 10.71 -2.50
CA LYS A 47 -0.88 9.39 -2.15
C LYS A 47 -2.17 9.46 -1.33
N VAL A 48 -2.23 10.34 -0.33
CA VAL A 48 -3.44 10.55 0.49
C VAL A 48 -4.59 11.06 -0.37
N ALA A 49 -4.34 12.03 -1.26
CA ALA A 49 -5.35 12.55 -2.17
C ALA A 49 -5.89 11.47 -3.13
N LEU A 50 -5.01 10.61 -3.66
CA LEU A 50 -5.40 9.48 -4.51
C LEU A 50 -6.22 8.43 -3.73
N LEU A 51 -5.86 8.16 -2.47
CA LEU A 51 -6.61 7.25 -1.60
C LEU A 51 -8.00 7.80 -1.27
N ALA A 52 -8.13 9.09 -1.01
CA ALA A 52 -9.43 9.74 -0.77
C ALA A 52 -10.42 9.55 -1.93
N GLY A 53 -9.92 9.43 -3.17
CA GLY A 53 -10.74 9.14 -4.35
C GLY A 53 -11.15 7.67 -4.52
N THR A 54 -10.79 6.76 -3.61
CA THR A 54 -11.07 5.32 -3.75
C THR A 54 -12.34 4.85 -3.02
N GLY A 55 -12.94 5.69 -2.19
CA GLY A 55 -14.09 5.33 -1.37
C GLY A 55 -13.75 4.56 -0.09
N VAL A 56 -12.46 4.45 0.27
CA VAL A 56 -12.03 3.92 1.56
C VAL A 56 -12.41 4.91 2.68
N ASP A 57 -12.92 4.42 3.80
CA ASP A 57 -13.38 5.29 4.90
C ASP A 57 -12.23 5.95 5.65
N TYR A 58 -11.13 5.21 5.87
CA TYR A 58 -9.98 5.69 6.64
C TYR A 58 -8.65 5.40 5.95
N CYS A 59 -7.72 6.35 6.06
CA CYS A 59 -6.31 6.17 5.74
C CYS A 59 -5.48 6.37 7.01
N VAL A 60 -4.89 5.30 7.51
CA VAL A 60 -4.02 5.31 8.69
C VAL A 60 -2.58 5.51 8.24
N MET A 61 -2.00 6.65 8.64
CA MET A 61 -0.59 6.97 8.39
C MET A 61 0.23 6.43 9.57
N LEU A 62 0.84 5.26 9.39
CA LEU A 62 1.63 4.61 10.42
C LEU A 62 3.11 4.95 10.24
N ASP A 63 3.77 5.46 11.27
CA ASP A 63 5.21 5.72 11.23
C ASP A 63 5.98 4.40 11.21
N PHE A 64 6.75 4.20 10.14
CA PHE A 64 7.61 3.04 10.03
C PHE A 64 8.91 3.29 10.81
N THR A 65 9.00 2.68 12.00
CA THR A 65 10.17 2.76 12.88
C THR A 65 10.98 1.47 12.83
N LEU A 66 12.20 1.53 13.37
CA LEU A 66 13.03 0.30 13.52
C LEU A 66 12.37 -0.71 14.47
N ASP A 67 11.63 -0.25 15.48
CA ASP A 67 10.89 -1.13 16.38
C ASP A 67 9.73 -1.81 15.66
N LEU A 68 8.97 -1.08 14.85
CA LEU A 68 7.95 -1.66 13.99
C LEU A 68 8.55 -2.71 13.02
N ALA A 69 9.71 -2.41 12.45
CA ALA A 69 10.41 -3.31 11.53
C ALA A 69 10.87 -4.63 12.18
N ARG A 70 11.04 -4.66 13.51
CA ARG A 70 11.44 -5.86 14.27
C ARG A 70 10.27 -6.78 14.61
N LEU A 71 9.03 -6.31 14.51
CA LEU A 71 7.86 -7.11 14.85
C LEU A 71 7.75 -8.33 13.92
N SER A 72 7.45 -9.49 14.50
CA SER A 72 6.97 -10.63 13.71
C SER A 72 5.60 -10.32 13.10
N ALA A 73 5.18 -11.09 12.11
CA ALA A 73 3.86 -10.90 11.52
C ALA A 73 2.75 -11.00 12.56
N LYS A 74 2.82 -11.97 13.48
CA LYS A 74 1.86 -12.13 14.57
C LYS A 74 1.82 -10.91 15.50
N GLN A 75 2.99 -10.37 15.89
CA GLN A 75 3.06 -9.18 16.73
C GLN A 75 2.48 -7.95 16.04
N PHE A 76 2.76 -7.77 14.75
CA PHE A 76 2.17 -6.69 13.97
C PHE A 76 0.65 -6.82 13.87
N MET A 77 0.11 -8.01 13.59
CA MET A 77 -1.33 -8.26 13.59
C MET A 77 -1.97 -8.01 14.96
N ALA A 78 -1.30 -8.39 16.04
CA ALA A 78 -1.77 -8.10 17.41
C ALA A 78 -1.84 -6.59 17.68
N ALA A 79 -0.83 -5.81 17.27
CA ALA A 79 -0.85 -4.36 17.38
C ALA A 79 -2.01 -3.74 16.57
N LEU A 80 -2.24 -4.20 15.34
CA LEU A 80 -3.39 -3.76 14.54
C LEU A 80 -4.73 -4.04 15.23
N LYS A 81 -4.86 -5.19 15.86
CA LYS A 81 -6.07 -5.55 16.62
C LYS A 81 -6.25 -4.67 17.84
N GLN A 82 -5.18 -4.43 18.59
CA GLN A 82 -5.21 -3.70 19.85
C GLN A 82 -5.39 -2.19 19.64
N ASP A 83 -4.60 -1.60 18.74
CA ASP A 83 -4.51 -0.14 18.60
C ASP A 83 -5.57 0.42 17.65
N TYR A 84 -5.96 -0.35 16.63
CA TYR A 84 -6.90 0.07 15.58
C TYR A 84 -8.18 -0.77 15.55
N GLN A 85 -8.35 -1.74 16.46
CA GLN A 85 -9.53 -2.61 16.55
C GLN A 85 -9.86 -3.34 15.24
N VAL A 86 -8.83 -3.68 14.45
CA VAL A 86 -8.99 -4.39 13.18
C VAL A 86 -9.69 -5.74 13.41
N GLN A 87 -10.81 -5.95 12.72
CA GLN A 87 -11.59 -7.18 12.78
C GLN A 87 -11.29 -8.11 11.61
N ALA A 88 -10.97 -7.55 10.46
CA ALA A 88 -10.61 -8.30 9.27
C ALA A 88 -9.38 -7.67 8.60
N LEU A 89 -8.45 -8.50 8.13
CA LEU A 89 -7.23 -8.09 7.43
C LEU A 89 -7.24 -8.66 6.01
N VAL A 90 -7.28 -7.77 5.02
CA VAL A 90 -7.20 -8.15 3.60
C VAL A 90 -5.74 -8.10 3.16
N ILE A 91 -5.23 -9.20 2.64
CA ILE A 91 -3.81 -9.35 2.25
C ILE A 91 -3.73 -9.66 0.76
N GLY A 92 -2.91 -8.91 0.01
CA GLY A 92 -2.60 -9.22 -1.39
C GLY A 92 -1.89 -10.57 -1.51
N TYR A 93 -2.10 -11.28 -2.62
CA TYR A 93 -1.64 -12.65 -2.83
C TYR A 93 -0.10 -12.81 -2.72
N ASP A 94 0.65 -11.79 -3.07
CA ASP A 94 2.12 -11.74 -3.03
C ASP A 94 2.67 -10.92 -1.86
N HIS A 95 1.79 -10.35 -1.04
CA HIS A 95 2.19 -9.47 0.04
C HIS A 95 2.70 -10.27 1.24
N ARG A 96 3.87 -9.87 1.74
CA ARG A 96 4.47 -10.44 2.95
C ARG A 96 4.91 -9.32 3.89
N PHE A 97 4.62 -9.52 5.16
CA PHE A 97 4.99 -8.59 6.23
C PHE A 97 5.59 -9.36 7.43
N GLY A 98 6.06 -8.61 8.43
CA GLY A 98 6.84 -9.15 9.54
C GLY A 98 8.34 -9.09 9.27
N HIS A 99 9.12 -9.18 10.34
CA HIS A 99 10.58 -8.96 10.33
C HIS A 99 11.34 -9.78 9.28
N ASN A 100 11.10 -11.07 9.25
CA ASN A 100 11.83 -12.00 8.36
C ASN A 100 11.12 -12.30 7.03
N ARG A 101 9.82 -11.90 6.91
CA ARG A 101 8.98 -12.13 5.73
C ARG A 101 8.92 -13.61 5.27
N SER A 102 9.19 -14.53 6.21
CA SER A 102 9.20 -15.98 5.96
C SER A 102 7.80 -16.57 6.00
N GLU A 103 6.89 -15.94 6.76
CA GLU A 103 5.52 -16.39 6.90
C GLU A 103 4.72 -16.16 5.61
N GLY A 104 3.78 -17.05 5.33
CA GLY A 104 2.86 -16.99 4.23
C GLY A 104 1.42 -16.77 4.67
N PHE A 105 0.50 -16.82 3.70
CA PHE A 105 -0.92 -16.59 3.94
C PHE A 105 -1.51 -17.54 5.00
N ASP A 106 -1.14 -18.82 4.99
CA ASP A 106 -1.63 -19.82 5.95
C ASP A 106 -1.20 -19.48 7.39
N ASP A 107 0.00 -18.94 7.57
CA ASP A 107 0.47 -18.46 8.87
C ASP A 107 -0.39 -17.26 9.34
N TYR A 108 -0.68 -16.32 8.45
CA TYR A 108 -1.52 -15.17 8.78
C TYR A 108 -2.95 -15.58 9.13
N VAL A 109 -3.51 -16.59 8.45
CA VAL A 109 -4.82 -17.16 8.80
C VAL A 109 -4.79 -17.79 10.20
N ARG A 110 -3.73 -18.54 10.52
CA ARG A 110 -3.56 -19.11 11.85
C ARG A 110 -3.47 -18.02 12.93
N TYR A 111 -2.64 -16.99 12.72
CA TYR A 111 -2.51 -15.86 13.64
C TYR A 111 -3.82 -15.09 13.79
N GLY A 112 -4.54 -14.89 12.70
CA GLY A 112 -5.86 -14.26 12.72
C GLY A 112 -6.84 -15.00 13.62
N ARG A 113 -6.90 -16.33 13.52
CA ARG A 113 -7.76 -17.17 14.40
C ARG A 113 -7.38 -17.01 15.88
N GLU A 114 -6.09 -17.03 16.20
CA GLU A 114 -5.60 -16.85 17.56
C GLU A 114 -5.90 -15.46 18.14
N LEU A 115 -5.93 -14.43 17.28
CA LEU A 115 -6.21 -13.04 17.65
C LEU A 115 -7.69 -12.66 17.55
N GLY A 116 -8.57 -13.56 17.11
CA GLY A 116 -9.97 -13.25 16.84
C GLY A 116 -10.14 -12.23 15.70
N MET A 117 -9.33 -12.38 14.65
CA MET A 117 -9.32 -11.52 13.46
C MET A 117 -9.50 -12.40 12.22
N GLU A 118 -10.38 -11.98 11.30
CA GLU A 118 -10.49 -12.66 10.01
C GLU A 118 -9.33 -12.26 9.09
N VAL A 119 -8.82 -13.20 8.31
CA VAL A 119 -7.78 -12.94 7.30
C VAL A 119 -8.32 -13.34 5.93
N ILE A 120 -8.32 -12.40 5.01
CA ILE A 120 -8.91 -12.52 3.68
C ILE A 120 -7.82 -12.39 2.63
N LEU A 121 -7.69 -13.38 1.76
CA LEU A 121 -6.82 -13.30 0.60
C LEU A 121 -7.49 -12.48 -0.49
N ALA A 122 -6.87 -11.37 -0.88
CA ALA A 122 -7.35 -10.60 -2.02
C ALA A 122 -7.11 -11.34 -3.33
N GLN A 123 -8.04 -11.22 -4.24
CA GLN A 123 -7.86 -11.73 -5.59
C GLN A 123 -6.75 -10.96 -6.31
N ALA A 124 -5.90 -11.68 -7.04
CA ALA A 124 -4.90 -11.05 -7.88
C ALA A 124 -5.55 -10.27 -9.01
N TYR A 125 -5.04 -9.07 -9.29
CA TYR A 125 -5.40 -8.34 -10.50
C TYR A 125 -4.59 -8.92 -11.66
N SER A 126 -5.26 -9.59 -12.58
CA SER A 126 -4.66 -10.08 -13.82
C SER A 126 -5.27 -9.33 -15.00
N THR A 127 -4.42 -8.77 -15.85
CA THR A 127 -4.80 -8.35 -17.21
C THR A 127 -4.00 -9.21 -18.18
N ASP A 128 -4.62 -9.64 -19.25
CA ASP A 128 -4.01 -10.53 -20.26
C ASP A 128 -2.78 -9.93 -20.96
N ALA A 129 -2.48 -8.65 -20.75
CA ALA A 129 -1.50 -7.92 -21.53
C ALA A 129 -0.21 -7.52 -20.81
N MET A 130 -0.21 -7.26 -19.48
CA MET A 130 0.99 -6.75 -18.81
C MET A 130 0.93 -6.87 -17.27
N THR A 131 2.06 -7.25 -16.66
CA THR A 131 2.19 -7.18 -15.20
C THR A 131 2.35 -5.72 -14.77
N VAL A 132 1.30 -5.15 -14.18
CA VAL A 132 1.31 -3.78 -13.66
C VAL A 132 2.13 -3.72 -12.37
N SER A 133 3.24 -2.98 -12.39
CA SER A 133 4.08 -2.77 -11.21
C SER A 133 4.63 -1.33 -11.18
N SER A 134 4.99 -0.84 -10.01
CA SER A 134 5.62 0.48 -9.89
C SER A 134 6.91 0.61 -10.69
N SER A 135 7.67 -0.47 -10.86
CA SER A 135 8.88 -0.49 -11.69
C SER A 135 8.56 -0.36 -13.18
N ALA A 136 7.50 -1.03 -13.65
CA ALA A 136 7.04 -0.89 -15.05
C ALA A 136 6.56 0.54 -15.33
N VAL A 137 5.80 1.14 -14.41
CA VAL A 137 5.33 2.53 -14.55
C VAL A 137 6.51 3.50 -14.60
N ARG A 138 7.51 3.38 -13.71
CA ARG A 138 8.71 4.25 -13.76
C ARG A 138 9.45 4.16 -15.09
N ARG A 139 9.62 2.94 -15.59
CA ARG A 139 10.26 2.73 -16.89
C ARG A 139 9.49 3.44 -18.01
N LEU A 140 8.16 3.27 -18.07
CA LEU A 140 7.32 3.94 -19.07
C LEU A 140 7.43 5.47 -19.00
N LEU A 141 7.45 6.03 -17.80
CA LEU A 141 7.62 7.47 -17.60
C LEU A 141 9.01 7.96 -18.08
N LEU A 142 10.08 7.22 -17.78
CA LEU A 142 11.44 7.55 -18.21
C LEU A 142 11.60 7.46 -19.74
N GLU A 143 10.88 6.54 -20.38
CA GLU A 143 10.84 6.37 -21.84
C GLU A 143 9.91 7.38 -22.54
N GLY A 144 9.18 8.22 -21.78
CA GLY A 144 8.20 9.16 -22.34
C GLY A 144 6.86 8.52 -22.73
N ASN A 145 6.64 7.26 -22.44
CA ASN A 145 5.42 6.50 -22.75
C ASN A 145 4.30 6.83 -21.74
N VAL A 146 3.95 8.11 -21.64
CA VAL A 146 3.02 8.63 -20.58
C VAL A 146 1.60 8.08 -20.71
N SER A 147 1.14 7.78 -21.93
CA SER A 147 -0.18 7.19 -22.15
C SER A 147 -0.27 5.77 -21.59
N GLU A 148 0.73 4.94 -21.81
CA GLU A 148 0.78 3.59 -21.24
C GLU A 148 0.98 3.61 -19.73
N ALA A 149 1.79 4.56 -19.23
CA ALA A 149 1.91 4.79 -17.78
C ALA A 149 0.57 5.17 -17.15
N ALA A 150 -0.22 6.03 -17.79
CA ALA A 150 -1.56 6.39 -17.33
C ALA A 150 -2.53 5.19 -17.32
N ASN A 151 -2.47 4.33 -18.34
CA ASN A 151 -3.25 3.08 -18.36
C ASN A 151 -2.89 2.16 -17.19
N CYS A 152 -1.59 2.02 -16.88
CA CYS A 152 -1.12 1.22 -15.73
C CYS A 152 -1.52 1.82 -14.38
N LEU A 153 -1.49 3.15 -14.25
CA LEU A 153 -1.84 3.89 -13.03
C LEU A 153 -3.36 3.97 -12.81
N GLY A 154 -4.14 4.03 -13.90
CA GLY A 154 -5.57 4.36 -13.87
C GLY A 154 -5.85 5.85 -13.68
N TYR A 155 -4.84 6.71 -13.82
CA TYR A 155 -4.91 8.17 -13.81
C TYR A 155 -3.70 8.75 -14.54
N HIS A 156 -3.78 10.00 -14.99
CA HIS A 156 -2.63 10.70 -15.58
C HIS A 156 -1.58 10.99 -14.50
N PHE A 157 -0.33 10.62 -14.79
CA PHE A 157 0.77 10.97 -13.89
C PHE A 157 0.87 12.50 -13.79
N PHE A 158 1.00 13.01 -12.59
CA PHE A 158 1.09 14.44 -12.30
C PHE A 158 2.19 14.73 -11.28
N LEU A 159 2.65 15.95 -11.28
CA LEU A 159 3.63 16.49 -10.34
C LEU A 159 3.05 17.77 -9.73
N ASN A 160 3.19 17.90 -8.43
CA ASN A 160 2.90 19.13 -7.72
C ASN A 160 4.21 19.88 -7.42
N GLY A 161 4.21 21.20 -7.61
CA GLY A 161 5.37 22.01 -7.35
C GLY A 161 5.04 23.50 -7.29
N THR A 162 5.96 24.29 -6.78
CA THR A 162 5.87 25.74 -6.77
C THR A 162 6.54 26.28 -8.02
N VAL A 163 5.84 27.14 -8.75
CA VAL A 163 6.43 27.86 -9.89
C VAL A 163 7.38 28.94 -9.36
N VAL A 164 8.63 28.84 -9.77
CA VAL A 164 9.68 29.82 -9.43
C VAL A 164 10.21 30.48 -10.70
N ASN A 165 10.83 31.65 -10.57
CA ASN A 165 11.49 32.30 -11.70
C ASN A 165 12.62 31.40 -12.20
N GLY A 166 12.63 31.12 -13.51
CA GLY A 166 13.70 30.40 -14.18
C GLY A 166 14.99 31.25 -14.27
N TYR A 167 16.06 30.59 -14.60
CA TYR A 167 17.26 31.33 -15.04
C TYR A 167 16.93 31.93 -16.39
N HIS A 168 17.02 33.27 -16.50
CA HIS A 168 16.89 34.00 -17.78
C HIS A 168 18.09 33.59 -18.67
N VAL A 169 17.89 32.63 -19.56
CA VAL A 169 18.85 32.21 -20.59
C VAL A 169 18.41 32.80 -21.91
#